data_41803962e1d3b82c30c51e47b813fdc4
#
_entry.id   41803962e1d3b82c30c51e47b813fdc4
#
_cell.length_a   1.000
_cell.length_b   1.000
_cell.length_c   1.000
_cell.angle_alpha   90.00
_cell.angle_beta   90.00
_cell.angle_gamma   90.00
#
_symmetry.space_group_name_H-M   'P 1'
#
loop_
_entity.id
_entity.type
_entity.pdbx_description
1 polymer ?
#
loop_
_entity_poly.entity_id
_entity_poly.type
_entity_poly.pdbx_seq_one_letter_code
_entity_poly.pdbx_strand_id
1 'polypeptide(L)'
;MTPARTFYGLRHGATDWNREGRFQGRTDNPLNEDGLRQAHEAVDMLRGAGISRIVASPLARAARTAEIIAAAISVPLAIDDGIIEFDFGSFEGLPVRDLMIKHGVNSATGLVSILPADGESWDAMTERSLACVSAWRHPGDNLLFVCHDAVMQGMANALCGSYFKNSHGTPFRYVREQAQWRIEQVAIAGRYSPSPPAT
;
A
#
# COMPACT_ATOMS: atom_id res chain seq x y z
N MET A 1 1.29 -26.67 -7.78
CA MET A 1 2.48 -25.78 -7.79
C MET A 1 2.40 -24.89 -6.55
N THR A 2 3.49 -24.77 -5.80
CA THR A 2 3.52 -23.91 -4.60
C THR A 2 3.49 -22.44 -5.03
N PRO A 3 2.57 -21.59 -4.55
CA PRO A 3 2.53 -20.17 -4.92
C PRO A 3 3.84 -19.46 -4.51
N ALA A 4 4.14 -18.36 -5.17
CA ALA A 4 5.32 -17.55 -4.86
C ALA A 4 5.33 -17.21 -3.36
N ARG A 5 6.49 -17.41 -2.71
CA ARG A 5 6.64 -17.19 -1.26
C ARG A 5 6.80 -15.71 -0.88
N THR A 6 6.90 -14.84 -1.86
CA THR A 6 7.26 -13.44 -1.66
C THR A 6 6.49 -12.57 -2.64
N PHE A 7 6.11 -11.36 -2.19
CA PHE A 7 5.66 -10.27 -3.05
C PHE A 7 6.04 -8.94 -2.40
N TYR A 8 5.98 -7.85 -3.16
CA TYR A 8 6.24 -6.50 -2.67
C TYR A 8 4.95 -5.67 -2.66
N GLY A 9 4.81 -4.82 -1.66
CA GLY A 9 3.77 -3.80 -1.57
C GLY A 9 4.39 -2.43 -1.48
N LEU A 10 3.77 -1.45 -2.13
CA LEU A 10 4.19 -0.06 -2.11
C LEU A 10 2.96 0.85 -2.00
N ARG A 11 2.95 1.71 -0.99
CA ARG A 11 2.01 2.82 -0.93
C ARG A 11 2.41 3.87 -1.96
N HIS A 12 1.44 4.37 -2.75
CA HIS A 12 1.65 5.45 -3.71
C HIS A 12 2.42 6.64 -3.12
N GLY A 13 3.04 7.46 -3.95
CA GLY A 13 3.65 8.72 -3.56
C GLY A 13 2.64 9.72 -3.01
N ALA A 14 3.10 10.74 -2.28
CA ALA A 14 2.24 11.71 -1.61
C ALA A 14 1.36 12.52 -2.59
N THR A 15 0.20 12.93 -2.11
CA THR A 15 -0.72 13.88 -2.75
C THR A 15 -0.88 15.12 -1.87
N ASP A 16 -1.53 16.17 -2.38
CA ASP A 16 -1.83 17.34 -1.56
C ASP A 16 -2.75 17.00 -0.38
N TRP A 17 -3.72 16.11 -0.57
CA TRP A 17 -4.60 15.67 0.52
C TRP A 17 -3.85 14.86 1.60
N ASN A 18 -2.78 14.17 1.26
CA ASN A 18 -1.90 13.57 2.28
C ASN A 18 -1.21 14.66 3.11
N ARG A 19 -0.69 15.72 2.48
CA ARG A 19 -0.06 16.86 3.16
C ARG A 19 -1.06 17.61 4.05
N GLU A 20 -2.31 17.72 3.61
CA GLU A 20 -3.39 18.35 4.35
C GLU A 20 -4.00 17.44 5.44
N GLY A 21 -3.64 16.17 5.49
CA GLY A 21 -4.18 15.21 6.44
C GLY A 21 -5.67 14.89 6.25
N ARG A 22 -6.12 14.78 4.98
CA ARG A 22 -7.50 14.44 4.62
C ARG A 22 -7.64 12.97 4.26
N PHE A 23 -8.81 12.40 4.54
CA PHE A 23 -9.22 11.12 3.96
C PHE A 23 -9.34 11.25 2.44
N GLN A 24 -8.73 10.35 1.68
CA GLN A 24 -8.82 10.36 0.22
C GLN A 24 -9.80 9.31 -0.31
N GLY A 25 -9.67 8.08 0.16
CA GLY A 25 -10.48 6.97 -0.31
C GLY A 25 -10.39 6.79 -1.81
N ARG A 26 -11.56 6.74 -2.45
CA ARG A 26 -11.71 6.60 -3.90
C ARG A 26 -11.68 7.92 -4.66
N THR A 27 -11.67 9.06 -3.97
CA THR A 27 -11.43 10.35 -4.62
C THR A 27 -10.07 10.33 -5.32
N ASP A 28 -10.08 10.64 -6.61
CA ASP A 28 -8.91 10.46 -7.48
C ASP A 28 -8.04 11.71 -7.55
N ASN A 29 -7.18 11.86 -6.55
CA ASN A 29 -6.20 12.94 -6.46
C ASN A 29 -4.86 12.54 -7.11
N PRO A 30 -4.20 13.43 -7.88
CA PRO A 30 -2.89 13.14 -8.47
C PRO A 30 -1.76 13.20 -7.42
N LEU A 31 -0.58 12.69 -7.80
CA LEU A 31 0.65 12.92 -7.04
C LEU A 31 0.98 14.42 -7.01
N ASN A 32 1.50 14.89 -5.88
CA ASN A 32 2.17 16.17 -5.81
C ASN A 32 3.68 16.02 -6.12
N GLU A 33 4.44 17.11 -6.05
CA GLU A 33 5.88 17.10 -6.34
C GLU A 33 6.66 16.16 -5.42
N ASP A 34 6.31 16.10 -4.14
CA ASP A 34 6.90 15.14 -3.19
C ASP A 34 6.59 13.70 -3.60
N GLY A 35 5.35 13.42 -4.01
CA GLY A 35 4.94 12.10 -4.47
C GLY A 35 5.68 11.65 -5.73
N LEU A 36 5.89 12.55 -6.68
CA LEU A 36 6.71 12.26 -7.87
C LEU A 36 8.15 11.93 -7.48
N ARG A 37 8.76 12.71 -6.59
CA ARG A 37 10.10 12.44 -6.07
C ARG A 37 10.18 11.08 -5.36
N GLN A 38 9.21 10.78 -4.48
CA GLN A 38 9.13 9.49 -3.77
C GLN A 38 8.99 8.30 -4.71
N ALA A 39 8.25 8.45 -5.83
CA ALA A 39 8.15 7.41 -6.84
C ALA A 39 9.50 7.13 -7.52
N HIS A 40 10.30 8.16 -7.79
CA HIS A 40 11.66 8.01 -8.31
C HIS A 40 12.61 7.39 -7.28
N GLU A 41 12.54 7.78 -6.01
CA GLU A 41 13.33 7.20 -4.93
C GLU A 41 13.02 5.70 -4.74
N ALA A 42 11.75 5.29 -4.91
CA ALA A 42 11.34 3.89 -4.86
C ALA A 42 12.01 3.04 -5.96
N VAL A 43 12.32 3.62 -7.12
CA VAL A 43 13.07 2.93 -8.19
C VAL A 43 14.41 2.44 -7.66
N ASP A 44 15.15 3.29 -6.94
CA ASP A 44 16.48 2.93 -6.42
C ASP A 44 16.41 1.83 -5.36
N MET A 45 15.35 1.80 -4.56
CA MET A 45 15.09 0.74 -3.57
C MET A 45 14.72 -0.60 -4.24
N LEU A 46 14.03 -0.55 -5.37
CA LEU A 46 13.54 -1.74 -6.10
C LEU A 46 14.51 -2.24 -7.18
N ARG A 47 15.51 -1.44 -7.55
CA ARG A 47 16.53 -1.82 -8.52
C ARG A 47 17.30 -3.04 -8.00
N GLY A 48 17.27 -4.13 -8.74
CA GLY A 48 17.89 -5.39 -8.31
C GLY A 48 16.99 -6.28 -7.43
N ALA A 49 15.78 -5.86 -7.09
CA ALA A 49 14.82 -6.70 -6.36
C ALA A 49 14.25 -7.86 -7.22
N GLY A 50 14.55 -7.88 -8.52
CA GLY A 50 14.10 -8.93 -9.44
C GLY A 50 12.59 -8.91 -9.71
N ILE A 51 11.96 -7.73 -9.61
CA ILE A 51 10.53 -7.57 -9.93
C ILE A 51 10.29 -8.01 -11.37
N SER A 52 9.31 -8.88 -11.58
CA SER A 52 8.93 -9.40 -12.91
C SER A 52 7.74 -8.66 -13.50
N ARG A 53 6.88 -8.07 -12.68
CA ARG A 53 5.67 -7.33 -13.07
C ARG A 53 5.21 -6.43 -11.94
N ILE A 54 4.55 -5.33 -12.32
CA ILE A 54 3.85 -4.44 -11.38
C ILE A 54 2.35 -4.57 -11.61
N VAL A 55 1.59 -4.64 -10.51
CA VAL A 55 0.13 -4.53 -10.49
C VAL A 55 -0.23 -3.28 -9.69
N ALA A 56 -1.02 -2.38 -10.24
CA ALA A 56 -1.36 -1.12 -9.59
C ALA A 56 -2.86 -0.91 -9.46
N SER A 57 -3.25 -0.19 -8.42
CA SER A 57 -4.59 0.38 -8.29
C SER A 57 -4.88 1.34 -9.44
N PRO A 58 -6.15 1.43 -9.92
CA PRO A 58 -6.55 2.35 -11.00
C PRO A 58 -6.44 3.83 -10.62
N LEU A 59 -6.40 4.18 -9.34
CA LEU A 59 -6.35 5.58 -8.90
C LEU A 59 -5.06 6.27 -9.34
N ALA A 60 -5.20 7.46 -9.92
CA ALA A 60 -4.13 8.20 -10.60
C ALA A 60 -2.82 8.27 -9.80
N ARG A 61 -2.89 8.49 -8.49
CA ARG A 61 -1.72 8.51 -7.59
C ARG A 61 -0.95 7.20 -7.57
N ALA A 62 -1.66 6.06 -7.56
CA ALA A 62 -1.03 4.74 -7.55
C ALA A 62 -0.58 4.32 -8.96
N ALA A 63 -1.42 4.52 -9.96
CA ALA A 63 -1.09 4.25 -11.35
C ALA A 63 0.15 5.03 -11.78
N ARG A 64 0.22 6.35 -11.47
CA ARG A 64 1.37 7.19 -11.82
C ARG A 64 2.65 6.77 -11.09
N THR A 65 2.56 6.40 -9.81
CA THR A 65 3.70 5.84 -9.06
C THR A 65 4.21 4.57 -9.75
N ALA A 66 3.31 3.67 -10.13
CA ALA A 66 3.64 2.41 -10.79
C ALA A 66 4.24 2.61 -12.19
N GLU A 67 3.72 3.54 -12.98
CA GLU A 67 4.24 3.90 -14.31
C GLU A 67 5.71 4.34 -14.25
N ILE A 68 6.04 5.23 -13.28
CA ILE A 68 7.42 5.71 -13.09
C ILE A 68 8.35 4.54 -12.78
N ILE A 69 7.94 3.66 -11.88
CA ILE A 69 8.75 2.50 -11.49
C ILE A 69 8.85 1.50 -12.65
N ALA A 70 7.75 1.14 -13.28
CA ALA A 70 7.70 0.17 -14.38
C ALA A 70 8.61 0.57 -15.55
N ALA A 71 8.55 1.86 -15.94
CA ALA A 71 9.40 2.40 -16.99
C ALA A 71 10.88 2.32 -16.62
N ALA A 72 11.24 2.65 -15.37
CA ALA A 72 12.63 2.71 -14.93
C ALA A 72 13.29 1.33 -14.80
N ILE A 73 12.52 0.28 -14.44
CA ILE A 73 13.04 -1.09 -14.30
C ILE A 73 12.64 -2.01 -15.48
N SER A 74 11.93 -1.45 -16.49
CA SER A 74 11.57 -2.12 -17.74
C SER A 74 10.74 -3.40 -17.54
N VAL A 75 9.68 -3.33 -16.72
CA VAL A 75 8.76 -4.44 -16.46
C VAL A 75 7.32 -4.10 -16.89
N PRO A 76 6.48 -5.11 -17.22
CA PRO A 76 5.08 -4.88 -17.54
C PRO A 76 4.30 -4.35 -16.33
N LEU A 77 3.36 -3.44 -16.61
CA LEU A 77 2.39 -2.89 -15.67
C LEU A 77 0.98 -3.37 -16.02
N ALA A 78 0.22 -3.78 -15.01
CA ALA A 78 -1.20 -4.08 -15.09
C ALA A 78 -1.97 -3.24 -14.06
N ILE A 79 -3.23 -2.94 -14.35
CA ILE A 79 -4.15 -2.26 -13.43
C ILE A 79 -5.16 -3.27 -12.92
N ASP A 80 -5.47 -3.23 -11.62
CA ASP A 80 -6.44 -4.12 -11.00
C ASP A 80 -7.22 -3.39 -9.88
N ASP A 81 -8.55 -3.41 -9.98
CA ASP A 81 -9.45 -2.77 -9.02
C ASP A 81 -9.45 -3.48 -7.66
N GLY A 82 -9.00 -4.72 -7.59
CA GLY A 82 -8.91 -5.47 -6.34
C GLY A 82 -8.02 -4.82 -5.28
N ILE A 83 -7.09 -3.95 -5.68
CA ILE A 83 -6.23 -3.18 -4.77
C ILE A 83 -6.51 -1.66 -4.81
N ILE A 84 -7.73 -1.24 -5.22
CA ILE A 84 -8.20 0.14 -5.07
C ILE A 84 -8.28 0.49 -3.57
N GLU A 85 -8.16 1.78 -3.22
CA GLU A 85 -8.20 2.22 -1.81
C GLU A 85 -9.55 1.89 -1.15
N PHE A 86 -9.53 1.88 0.16
CA PHE A 86 -10.71 1.81 1.00
C PHE A 86 -11.68 2.94 0.64
N ASP A 87 -12.97 2.61 0.53
CA ASP A 87 -14.02 3.61 0.33
C ASP A 87 -14.39 4.22 1.69
N PHE A 88 -13.95 5.46 1.91
CA PHE A 88 -14.25 6.18 3.14
C PHE A 88 -15.63 6.85 3.13
N GLY A 89 -16.43 6.69 2.05
CA GLY A 89 -17.77 7.25 1.95
C GLY A 89 -17.81 8.74 2.28
N SER A 90 -18.71 9.15 3.15
CA SER A 90 -18.87 10.55 3.57
C SER A 90 -17.68 11.17 4.32
N PHE A 91 -16.66 10.41 4.65
CA PHE A 91 -15.44 10.94 5.24
C PHE A 91 -14.43 11.46 4.21
N GLU A 92 -14.60 11.14 2.94
CA GLU A 92 -13.68 11.60 1.89
C GLU A 92 -13.61 13.14 1.84
N GLY A 93 -12.40 13.67 1.77
CA GLY A 93 -12.12 15.12 1.82
C GLY A 93 -12.11 15.73 3.21
N LEU A 94 -12.62 15.04 4.24
CA LEU A 94 -12.61 15.58 5.61
C LEU A 94 -11.23 15.43 6.25
N PRO A 95 -10.80 16.39 7.10
CA PRO A 95 -9.57 16.29 7.86
C PRO A 95 -9.64 15.13 8.86
N VAL A 96 -8.66 14.22 8.80
CA VAL A 96 -8.57 13.07 9.72
C VAL A 96 -8.56 13.51 11.18
N ARG A 97 -7.79 14.56 11.50
CA ARG A 97 -7.68 15.10 12.86
C ARG A 97 -9.02 15.55 13.44
N ASP A 98 -9.84 16.22 12.63
CA ASP A 98 -11.13 16.76 13.10
C ASP A 98 -12.11 15.62 13.43
N LEU A 99 -12.11 14.57 12.62
CA LEU A 99 -12.89 13.36 12.87
C LEU A 99 -12.41 12.62 14.13
N MET A 100 -11.08 12.49 14.31
CA MET A 100 -10.52 11.90 15.52
C MET A 100 -10.96 12.65 16.78
N ILE A 101 -10.89 13.99 16.77
CA ILE A 101 -11.32 14.83 17.89
C ILE A 101 -12.81 14.67 18.13
N LYS A 102 -13.63 14.79 17.07
CA LYS A 102 -15.10 14.69 17.15
C LYS A 102 -15.57 13.38 17.77
N HIS A 103 -14.88 12.28 17.47
CA HIS A 103 -15.26 10.94 17.93
C HIS A 103 -14.44 10.43 19.12
N GLY A 104 -13.53 11.24 19.69
CA GLY A 104 -12.72 10.86 20.85
C GLY A 104 -11.69 9.75 20.55
N VAL A 105 -11.27 9.62 19.31
CA VAL A 105 -10.30 8.61 18.85
C VAL A 105 -8.90 9.20 18.86
N ASN A 106 -7.92 8.43 19.35
CA ASN A 106 -6.52 8.87 19.50
C ASN A 106 -5.51 7.94 18.82
N SER A 107 -5.97 6.93 18.08
CA SER A 107 -5.09 5.97 17.41
C SER A 107 -5.60 5.62 16.01
N ALA A 108 -4.70 5.14 15.16
CA ALA A 108 -5.04 4.66 13.82
C ALA A 108 -6.01 3.46 13.88
N THR A 109 -5.84 2.55 14.84
CA THR A 109 -6.76 1.42 15.05
C THR A 109 -8.14 1.87 15.51
N GLY A 110 -8.21 2.95 16.28
CA GLY A 110 -9.48 3.56 16.67
C GLY A 110 -10.23 4.20 15.49
N LEU A 111 -9.55 4.64 14.44
CA LEU A 111 -10.21 5.16 13.24
C LEU A 111 -11.12 4.12 12.58
N VAL A 112 -10.76 2.84 12.61
CA VAL A 112 -11.58 1.76 12.05
C VAL A 112 -12.95 1.69 12.73
N SER A 113 -13.03 2.00 14.02
CA SER A 113 -14.30 1.94 14.78
C SER A 113 -15.29 3.08 14.48
N ILE A 114 -14.84 4.11 13.80
CA ILE A 114 -15.67 5.28 13.45
C ILE A 114 -15.92 5.44 11.95
N LEU A 115 -15.48 4.45 11.15
CA LEU A 115 -15.71 4.49 9.69
C LEU A 115 -17.20 4.60 9.37
N PRO A 116 -17.57 5.39 8.36
CA PRO A 116 -18.97 5.63 8.05
C PRO A 116 -19.60 4.40 7.40
N ALA A 117 -20.90 4.20 7.63
CA ALA A 117 -21.63 3.04 7.13
C ALA A 117 -21.91 3.10 5.61
N ASP A 118 -21.73 4.27 4.99
CA ASP A 118 -21.90 4.50 3.54
C ASP A 118 -20.64 4.23 2.72
N GLY A 119 -19.56 3.79 3.37
CA GLY A 119 -18.32 3.34 2.76
C GLY A 119 -18.22 1.82 2.67
N GLU A 120 -17.00 1.35 2.44
CA GLU A 120 -16.67 -0.08 2.41
C GLU A 120 -16.41 -0.61 3.83
N SER A 121 -16.68 -1.89 4.09
CA SER A 121 -16.22 -2.51 5.34
C SER A 121 -14.73 -2.87 5.28
N TRP A 122 -14.06 -2.83 6.45
CA TRP A 122 -12.63 -3.19 6.54
C TRP A 122 -12.36 -4.62 6.07
N ASP A 123 -13.27 -5.55 6.39
CA ASP A 123 -13.16 -6.95 5.99
C ASP A 123 -13.33 -7.12 4.49
N ALA A 124 -14.32 -6.47 3.86
CA ALA A 124 -14.54 -6.54 2.41
C ALA A 124 -13.32 -6.01 1.63
N MET A 125 -12.75 -4.87 2.06
CA MET A 125 -11.52 -4.32 1.47
C MET A 125 -10.37 -5.31 1.61
N THR A 126 -10.18 -5.89 2.80
CA THR A 126 -9.10 -6.85 3.06
C THR A 126 -9.25 -8.11 2.21
N GLU A 127 -10.46 -8.68 2.15
CA GLU A 127 -10.76 -9.88 1.35
C GLU A 127 -10.50 -9.67 -0.14
N ARG A 128 -11.02 -8.57 -0.76
CA ARG A 128 -10.78 -8.28 -2.18
C ARG A 128 -9.30 -8.07 -2.49
N SER A 129 -8.57 -7.42 -1.56
CA SER A 129 -7.13 -7.16 -1.75
C SER A 129 -6.31 -8.44 -1.70
N LEU A 130 -6.60 -9.34 -0.75
CA LEU A 130 -5.95 -10.65 -0.67
C LEU A 130 -6.31 -11.54 -1.86
N ALA A 131 -7.56 -11.50 -2.32
CA ALA A 131 -7.99 -12.23 -3.52
C ALA A 131 -7.24 -11.76 -4.76
N CYS A 132 -7.10 -10.45 -4.96
CA CYS A 132 -6.30 -9.86 -6.04
C CYS A 132 -4.84 -10.33 -5.97
N VAL A 133 -4.18 -10.18 -4.82
CA VAL A 133 -2.79 -10.63 -4.64
C VAL A 133 -2.65 -12.12 -4.92
N SER A 134 -3.62 -12.94 -4.49
CA SER A 134 -3.61 -14.38 -4.74
C SER A 134 -3.78 -14.72 -6.22
N ALA A 135 -4.66 -14.03 -6.93
CA ALA A 135 -4.93 -14.25 -8.37
C ALA A 135 -3.71 -13.94 -9.24
N TRP A 136 -2.95 -12.90 -8.91
CA TRP A 136 -1.76 -12.52 -9.68
C TRP A 136 -0.53 -13.37 -9.38
N ARG A 137 -0.43 -14.02 -8.22
CA ARG A 137 0.77 -14.72 -7.78
C ARG A 137 0.89 -16.11 -8.38
N HIS A 138 1.76 -16.25 -9.37
CA HIS A 138 2.13 -17.54 -9.96
C HIS A 138 3.56 -17.96 -9.52
N PRO A 139 3.88 -19.26 -9.59
CA PRO A 139 5.23 -19.75 -9.29
C PRO A 139 6.27 -19.08 -10.19
N GLY A 140 7.33 -18.55 -9.59
CA GLY A 140 8.41 -17.86 -10.29
C GLY A 140 8.20 -16.36 -10.47
N ASP A 141 6.98 -15.82 -10.21
CA ASP A 141 6.75 -14.39 -10.25
C ASP A 141 7.28 -13.69 -9.00
N ASN A 142 7.83 -12.51 -9.22
CA ASN A 142 8.21 -11.57 -8.16
C ASN A 142 7.47 -10.25 -8.43
N LEU A 143 6.34 -10.07 -7.77
CA LEU A 143 5.38 -9.02 -8.06
C LEU A 143 5.53 -7.84 -7.12
N LEU A 144 5.34 -6.63 -7.66
CA LEU A 144 5.13 -5.40 -6.90
C LEU A 144 3.66 -4.97 -7.04
N PHE A 145 2.97 -4.82 -5.91
CA PHE A 145 1.64 -4.23 -5.84
C PHE A 145 1.75 -2.77 -5.40
N VAL A 146 1.34 -1.83 -6.25
CA VAL A 146 1.32 -0.39 -5.94
C VAL A 146 -0.10 0.01 -5.58
N CYS A 147 -0.32 0.30 -4.32
CA CYS A 147 -1.66 0.50 -3.77
C CYS A 147 -1.67 1.60 -2.69
N HIS A 148 -2.42 1.41 -1.62
CA HIS A 148 -2.78 2.45 -0.67
C HIS A 148 -2.54 2.01 0.78
N ASP A 149 -2.70 2.96 1.71
CA ASP A 149 -2.41 2.72 3.12
C ASP A 149 -3.36 1.69 3.73
N ALA A 150 -4.68 1.87 3.61
CA ALA A 150 -5.64 0.96 4.21
C ALA A 150 -5.51 -0.46 3.63
N VAL A 151 -5.31 -0.58 2.31
CA VAL A 151 -5.07 -1.87 1.63
C VAL A 151 -3.85 -2.59 2.20
N MET A 152 -2.72 -1.89 2.36
CA MET A 152 -1.51 -2.50 2.93
C MET A 152 -1.68 -2.86 4.40
N GLN A 153 -2.40 -2.05 5.18
CA GLN A 153 -2.71 -2.33 6.59
C GLN A 153 -3.64 -3.54 6.74
N GLY A 154 -4.70 -3.62 5.93
CA GLY A 154 -5.61 -4.76 5.93
C GLY A 154 -4.90 -6.08 5.61
N MET A 155 -4.09 -6.08 4.53
CA MET A 155 -3.28 -7.25 4.16
C MET A 155 -2.27 -7.62 5.25
N ALA A 156 -1.59 -6.63 5.86
CA ALA A 156 -0.62 -6.87 6.91
C ALA A 156 -1.25 -7.49 8.17
N ASN A 157 -2.37 -6.93 8.60
CA ASN A 157 -3.11 -7.47 9.75
C ASN A 157 -3.59 -8.91 9.48
N ALA A 158 -4.16 -9.18 8.30
CA ALA A 158 -4.66 -10.51 7.96
C ALA A 158 -3.55 -11.56 7.79
N LEU A 159 -2.40 -11.18 7.25
CA LEU A 159 -1.28 -12.10 7.00
C LEU A 159 -0.34 -12.25 8.19
N CYS A 160 -0.08 -11.17 8.93
CA CYS A 160 0.96 -11.11 9.96
C CYS A 160 0.40 -10.83 11.37
N GLY A 161 -0.90 -10.54 11.51
CA GLY A 161 -1.52 -10.19 12.79
C GLY A 161 -1.07 -8.84 13.37
N SER A 162 -0.55 -7.95 12.53
CA SER A 162 0.00 -6.66 12.99
C SER A 162 -0.19 -5.55 11.95
N TYR A 163 -0.26 -4.32 12.46
CA TYR A 163 -0.19 -3.11 11.66
C TYR A 163 1.25 -2.57 11.65
N PHE A 164 1.61 -1.79 10.64
CA PHE A 164 2.95 -1.22 10.53
C PHE A 164 2.91 0.21 9.97
N LYS A 165 3.96 0.99 10.23
CA LYS A 165 4.08 2.34 9.67
C LYS A 165 4.39 2.25 8.17
N ASN A 166 3.46 2.71 7.34
CA ASN A 166 3.54 2.64 5.89
C ASN A 166 3.78 4.05 5.31
N SER A 167 5.03 4.37 5.02
CA SER A 167 5.40 5.65 4.43
C SER A 167 5.18 5.65 2.90
N HIS A 168 4.80 6.81 2.33
CA HIS A 168 4.64 6.96 0.88
C HIS A 168 5.93 6.62 0.13
N GLY A 169 5.81 5.92 -0.99
CA GLY A 169 6.95 5.56 -1.83
C GLY A 169 7.95 4.59 -1.19
N THR A 170 7.65 4.03 -0.03
CA THR A 170 8.52 3.06 0.63
C THR A 170 8.05 1.64 0.34
N PRO A 171 8.85 0.81 -0.34
CA PRO A 171 8.47 -0.57 -0.62
C PRO A 171 8.68 -1.47 0.58
N PHE A 172 7.76 -2.43 0.74
CA PHE A 172 7.81 -3.49 1.74
C PHE A 172 7.77 -4.85 1.05
N ARG A 173 8.52 -5.79 1.59
CA ARG A 173 8.56 -7.17 1.12
C ARG A 173 7.77 -8.05 2.07
N TYR A 174 6.74 -8.72 1.56
CA TYR A 174 5.98 -9.75 2.25
C TYR A 174 6.64 -11.09 1.98
N VAL A 175 7.08 -11.78 3.02
CA VAL A 175 7.81 -13.06 2.93
C VAL A 175 7.04 -14.12 3.70
N ARG A 176 6.79 -15.26 3.05
CA ARG A 176 6.20 -16.43 3.71
C ARG A 176 7.28 -17.48 3.98
N GLU A 177 7.54 -17.71 5.25
CA GLU A 177 8.42 -18.78 5.72
C GLU A 177 7.58 -19.83 6.42
N GLN A 178 7.62 -21.06 5.92
CA GLN A 178 6.73 -22.15 6.37
C GLN A 178 5.25 -21.73 6.26
N ALA A 179 4.55 -21.55 7.38
CA ALA A 179 3.13 -21.13 7.45
C ALA A 179 2.95 -19.67 7.89
N GLN A 180 4.03 -18.94 8.21
CA GLN A 180 3.99 -17.60 8.77
C GLN A 180 4.42 -16.55 7.73
N TRP A 181 3.76 -15.38 7.77
CA TRP A 181 4.12 -14.22 7.00
C TRP A 181 4.86 -13.21 7.87
N ARG A 182 5.83 -12.52 7.27
CA ARG A 182 6.50 -11.37 7.86
C ARG A 182 6.63 -10.27 6.81
N ILE A 183 6.78 -9.03 7.28
CA ILE A 183 6.91 -7.85 6.44
C ILE A 183 8.27 -7.21 6.76
N GLU A 184 9.02 -6.89 5.71
CA GLU A 184 10.32 -6.25 5.79
C GLU A 184 10.30 -4.97 4.97
N GLN A 185 10.80 -3.87 5.52
CA GLN A 185 11.03 -2.67 4.73
C GLN A 185 12.22 -2.91 3.78
N VAL A 186 12.06 -2.54 2.51
CA VAL A 186 13.16 -2.60 1.55
C VAL A 186 14.06 -1.38 1.76
N ALA A 187 15.34 -1.62 2.04
CA ALA A 187 16.35 -0.57 2.20
C ALA A 187 17.05 -0.29 0.86
N ILE A 188 17.55 0.93 0.68
CA ILE A 188 18.46 1.24 -0.43
C ILE A 188 19.71 0.39 -0.27
N ALA A 189 20.14 -0.30 -1.32
CA ALA A 189 21.35 -1.12 -1.30
C ALA A 189 22.54 -0.30 -0.76
N GLY A 190 23.13 -0.76 0.36
CA GLY A 190 24.23 -0.09 1.04
C GLY A 190 23.86 0.83 2.22
N ARG A 191 22.55 1.00 2.55
CA ARG A 191 22.12 1.64 3.80
C ARG A 191 21.33 0.64 4.64
N TYR A 192 21.96 0.14 5.70
CA TYR A 192 21.28 -0.68 6.71
C TYR A 192 20.22 0.18 7.43
N SER A 193 18.97 -0.19 7.34
CA SER A 193 17.91 0.36 8.17
C SER A 193 17.45 -0.73 9.14
N PRO A 194 17.62 -0.58 10.45
CA PRO A 194 17.12 -1.56 11.40
C PRO A 194 15.60 -1.63 11.32
N SER A 195 15.05 -2.83 11.40
CA SER A 195 13.61 -3.06 11.54
C SER A 195 13.08 -2.24 12.72
N PRO A 196 11.89 -1.60 12.61
CA PRO A 196 11.28 -0.94 13.75
C PRO A 196 11.01 -1.96 14.85
N PRO A 197 11.17 -1.60 16.14
CA PRO A 197 10.82 -2.49 17.24
C PRO A 197 9.33 -2.81 17.18
N ALA A 198 9.00 -4.08 17.40
CA ALA A 198 7.64 -4.53 17.62
C ALA A 198 7.09 -3.81 18.88
N THR A 199 6.04 -2.98 18.71
CA THR A 199 5.25 -2.39 19.79
C THR A 199 3.81 -2.84 19.67
#